data_c8411ddcd3d5e1b6775b092a0fc56fc8
#
_entry.id   c8411ddcd3d5e1b6775b092a0fc56fc8
#
_cell.length_a   1.000
_cell.length_b   1.000
_cell.length_c   1.000
_cell.angle_alpha   90.00
_cell.angle_beta   90.00
_cell.angle_gamma   90.00
#
_symmetry.space_group_name_H-M   'P 1'
#
loop_
_entity.id
_entity.type
_entity.pdbx_description
1 polymer ?
#
loop_
_entity_poly.entity_id
_entity_poly.type
_entity_poly.pdbx_seq_one_letter_code
_entity_poly.pdbx_strand_id
1 'polypeptide(L)'
;MEVWNHLLQGFATAGTPVNLMWAFVGCALGTAIGVLPGIGPATAVAMLLPITAKVDATASMIFFAGIYYGAMYGGSTTSILLNTPGTSASMITAMEGNKMAKSGRAGAALATSAIGSFVAGTFATIVVTLFAPIVADYAVKLGPPE
;
A
#
# COMPACT_ATOMS: atom_id res chain seq x y z
N MET A 1 10.84 26.52 3.76
CA MET A 1 9.73 26.63 4.74
C MET A 1 8.40 26.14 4.16
N GLU A 2 8.17 26.20 2.86
CA GLU A 2 6.91 25.74 2.23
C GLU A 2 6.68 24.23 2.38
N VAL A 3 7.71 23.41 2.22
CA VAL A 3 7.58 21.92 2.31
C VAL A 3 7.07 21.48 3.68
N TRP A 4 7.54 22.09 4.76
CA TRP A 4 7.08 21.77 6.10
C TRP A 4 5.63 22.15 6.34
N ASN A 5 5.20 23.30 5.82
CA ASN A 5 3.81 23.73 5.92
C ASN A 5 2.88 22.79 5.12
N HIS A 6 3.30 22.37 3.92
CA HIS A 6 2.54 21.41 3.13
C HIS A 6 2.46 20.03 3.79
N LEU A 7 3.54 19.58 4.43
CA LEU A 7 3.55 18.33 5.20
C LEU A 7 2.59 18.40 6.40
N LEU A 8 2.66 19.46 7.19
CA LEU A 8 1.76 19.63 8.33
C LEU A 8 0.29 19.70 7.90
N GLN A 9 0.01 20.41 6.82
CA GLN A 9 -1.33 20.48 6.24
C GLN A 9 -1.79 19.11 5.74
N GLY A 10 -0.90 18.36 5.08
CA GLY A 10 -1.17 17.00 4.64
C GLY A 10 -1.51 16.06 5.80
N PHE A 11 -0.74 16.11 6.88
CA PHE A 11 -1.03 15.33 8.10
C PHE A 11 -2.34 15.75 8.77
N ALA A 12 -2.62 17.04 8.84
CA ALA A 12 -3.88 17.54 9.39
C ALA A 12 -5.08 17.04 8.56
N THR A 13 -4.97 17.08 7.24
CA THR A 13 -6.02 16.59 6.32
C THR A 13 -6.19 15.08 6.41
N ALA A 14 -5.09 14.31 6.39
CA ALA A 14 -5.13 12.86 6.51
C ALA A 14 -5.66 12.41 7.88
N GLY A 15 -5.37 13.15 8.94
CA GLY A 15 -5.80 12.88 10.31
C GLY A 15 -7.28 13.17 10.59
N THR A 16 -8.03 13.71 9.64
CA THR A 16 -9.48 13.89 9.85
C THR A 16 -10.20 12.54 10.00
N PRO A 17 -11.22 12.44 10.87
CA PRO A 17 -11.94 11.18 11.10
C PRO A 17 -12.49 10.53 9.82
N VAL A 18 -12.94 11.35 8.88
CA VAL A 18 -13.46 10.89 7.58
C VAL A 18 -12.36 10.26 6.73
N ASN A 19 -11.20 10.90 6.65
CA ASN A 19 -10.07 10.39 5.87
C ASN A 19 -9.44 9.15 6.50
N LEU A 20 -9.38 9.08 7.83
CA LEU A 20 -8.96 7.88 8.55
C LEU A 20 -9.91 6.71 8.31
N MET A 21 -11.22 6.97 8.25
CA MET A 21 -12.22 5.96 7.90
C MET A 21 -11.99 5.44 6.48
N TRP A 22 -11.74 6.32 5.50
CA TRP A 22 -11.43 5.91 4.14
C TRP A 22 -10.12 5.12 4.03
N ALA A 23 -9.09 5.52 4.78
CA ALA A 23 -7.84 4.76 4.87
C ALA A 23 -8.08 3.35 5.42
N PHE A 24 -8.85 3.23 6.50
CA PHE A 24 -9.16 1.95 7.13
C PHE A 24 -9.99 1.04 6.20
N VAL A 25 -11.05 1.58 5.60
CA VAL A 25 -11.90 0.83 4.66
C VAL A 25 -11.09 0.40 3.44
N GLY A 26 -10.27 1.28 2.89
CA GLY A 26 -9.37 0.97 1.78
C GLY A 26 -8.40 -0.16 2.15
N CYS A 27 -7.76 -0.08 3.31
CA CYS A 27 -6.83 -1.10 3.79
C CYS A 27 -7.52 -2.45 4.01
N ALA A 28 -8.71 -2.46 4.62
CA ALA A 28 -9.48 -3.68 4.87
C ALA A 28 -9.92 -4.35 3.55
N LEU A 29 -10.49 -3.59 2.63
CA LEU A 29 -10.89 -4.11 1.31
C LEU A 29 -9.68 -4.54 0.48
N GLY A 30 -8.61 -3.75 0.49
CA GLY A 30 -7.36 -4.09 -0.17
C GLY A 30 -6.79 -5.41 0.35
N THR A 31 -6.74 -5.59 1.66
CA THR A 31 -6.26 -6.84 2.28
C THR A 31 -7.13 -8.03 1.87
N ALA A 32 -8.45 -7.87 1.91
CA ALA A 32 -9.39 -8.93 1.51
C ALA A 32 -9.20 -9.35 0.04
N ILE A 33 -9.02 -8.38 -0.86
CA ILE A 33 -8.77 -8.66 -2.28
C ILE A 33 -7.35 -9.23 -2.47
N GLY A 34 -6.36 -8.69 -1.78
CA GLY A 34 -4.96 -9.12 -1.87
C GLY A 34 -4.70 -10.53 -1.38
N VAL A 35 -5.57 -11.07 -0.52
CA VAL A 35 -5.53 -12.49 -0.12
C VAL A 35 -5.88 -13.42 -1.30
N LEU A 36 -6.53 -12.92 -2.36
CA LEU A 36 -6.81 -13.71 -3.54
C LEU A 36 -5.55 -13.85 -4.41
N PRO A 37 -5.03 -15.07 -4.61
CA PRO A 37 -3.80 -15.29 -5.36
C PRO A 37 -3.91 -14.75 -6.79
N GLY A 38 -2.88 -14.02 -7.24
CA GLY A 38 -2.83 -13.47 -8.59
C GLY A 38 -3.52 -12.11 -8.76
N ILE A 39 -4.19 -11.58 -7.73
CA ILE A 39 -4.77 -10.24 -7.78
C ILE A 39 -3.80 -9.28 -7.11
N GLY A 40 -3.05 -8.55 -7.92
CA GLY A 40 -2.10 -7.56 -7.43
C GLY A 40 -2.79 -6.25 -6.98
N PRO A 41 -2.06 -5.36 -6.31
CA PRO A 41 -2.62 -4.10 -5.79
C PRO A 41 -3.16 -3.18 -6.88
N ALA A 42 -2.56 -3.17 -8.07
CA ALA A 42 -3.07 -2.39 -9.19
C ALA A 42 -4.46 -2.84 -9.64
N THR A 43 -4.68 -4.16 -9.69
CA THR A 43 -5.99 -4.74 -10.02
C THR A 43 -7.00 -4.43 -8.93
N ALA A 44 -6.61 -4.51 -7.65
CA ALA A 44 -7.47 -4.15 -6.53
C ALA A 44 -7.92 -2.69 -6.59
N VAL A 45 -7.01 -1.77 -6.88
CA VAL A 45 -7.34 -0.34 -7.10
C VAL A 45 -8.29 -0.17 -8.28
N ALA A 46 -8.01 -0.82 -9.42
CA ALA A 46 -8.86 -0.71 -10.61
C ALA A 46 -10.29 -1.23 -10.38
N MET A 47 -10.43 -2.32 -9.62
CA MET A 47 -11.74 -2.89 -9.28
C MET A 47 -12.57 -1.97 -8.37
N LEU A 48 -11.91 -1.22 -7.50
CA LEU A 48 -12.58 -0.34 -6.52
C LEU A 48 -12.66 1.12 -6.98
N LEU A 49 -12.10 1.45 -8.15
CA LEU A 49 -12.15 2.78 -8.73
C LEU A 49 -13.58 3.37 -8.82
N PRO A 50 -14.63 2.62 -9.21
CA PRO A 50 -15.97 3.17 -9.31
C PRO A 50 -16.54 3.68 -7.97
N ILE A 51 -16.06 3.17 -6.83
CA ILE A 51 -16.51 3.61 -5.50
C ILE A 51 -16.15 5.09 -5.27
N THR A 52 -15.04 5.55 -5.82
CA THR A 52 -14.55 6.91 -5.61
C THR A 52 -15.21 7.97 -6.50
N ALA A 53 -16.06 7.58 -7.45
CA ALA A 53 -16.71 8.52 -8.38
C ALA A 53 -17.54 9.63 -7.70
N LYS A 54 -17.98 9.41 -6.46
CA LYS A 54 -18.76 10.34 -5.66
C LYS A 54 -18.04 10.81 -4.38
N VAL A 55 -16.76 10.49 -4.26
CA VAL A 55 -15.93 10.80 -3.09
C VAL A 55 -14.99 11.96 -3.44
N ASP A 56 -14.69 12.80 -2.46
CA ASP A 56 -13.71 13.87 -2.63
C ASP A 56 -12.36 13.33 -3.11
N ALA A 57 -11.64 14.12 -3.92
CA ALA A 57 -10.39 13.70 -4.54
C ALA A 57 -9.33 13.30 -3.49
N THR A 58 -9.22 14.03 -2.39
CA THR A 58 -8.26 13.74 -1.32
C THR A 58 -8.61 12.42 -0.60
N ALA A 59 -9.88 12.24 -0.25
CA ALA A 59 -10.36 11.02 0.37
C ALA A 59 -10.21 9.81 -0.57
N SER A 60 -10.42 10.00 -1.87
CA SER A 60 -10.19 8.97 -2.91
C SER A 60 -8.74 8.56 -2.99
N MET A 61 -7.80 9.50 -2.96
CA MET A 61 -6.35 9.22 -2.94
C MET A 61 -5.94 8.44 -1.69
N ILE A 62 -6.46 8.82 -0.53
CA ILE A 62 -6.22 8.12 0.74
C ILE A 62 -6.80 6.70 0.70
N PHE A 63 -8.00 6.54 0.15
CA PHE A 63 -8.62 5.23 -0.05
C PHE A 63 -7.80 4.32 -0.95
N PHE A 64 -7.31 4.83 -2.09
CA PHE A 64 -6.45 4.07 -3.00
C PHE A 64 -5.11 3.69 -2.37
N ALA A 65 -4.50 4.59 -1.61
CA ALA A 65 -3.30 4.27 -0.85
C ALA A 65 -3.57 3.13 0.15
N GLY A 66 -4.69 3.20 0.87
CA GLY A 66 -5.14 2.13 1.77
C GLY A 66 -5.31 0.79 1.06
N ILE A 67 -5.99 0.77 -0.11
CA ILE A 67 -6.15 -0.44 -0.93
C ILE A 67 -4.80 -1.01 -1.35
N TYR A 68 -3.89 -0.16 -1.81
CA TYR A 68 -2.57 -0.59 -2.25
C TYR A 68 -1.79 -1.27 -1.13
N TYR A 69 -1.69 -0.63 0.03
CA TYR A 69 -1.01 -1.21 1.21
C TYR A 69 -1.70 -2.48 1.69
N GLY A 70 -3.03 -2.47 1.77
CA GLY A 70 -3.79 -3.65 2.17
C GLY A 70 -3.58 -4.83 1.23
N ALA A 71 -3.64 -4.61 -0.09
CA ALA A 71 -3.45 -5.66 -1.08
C ALA A 71 -2.03 -6.24 -1.07
N MET A 72 -1.02 -5.42 -0.84
CA MET A 72 0.37 -5.88 -0.68
C MET A 72 0.52 -6.80 0.54
N TYR A 73 -0.08 -6.43 1.67
CA TYR A 73 -0.04 -7.25 2.87
C TYR A 73 -0.88 -8.55 2.71
N GLY A 74 -2.05 -8.45 2.09
CA GLY A 74 -2.88 -9.62 1.76
C GLY A 74 -2.13 -10.64 0.90
N GLY A 75 -1.40 -10.20 -0.11
CA GLY A 75 -0.54 -11.03 -0.95
C GLY A 75 0.60 -11.69 -0.18
N SER A 76 1.17 -11.01 0.80
CA SER A 76 2.18 -11.60 1.70
C SER A 76 1.58 -12.69 2.59
N THR A 77 0.33 -12.52 3.03
CA THR A 77 -0.38 -13.51 3.85
C THR A 77 -0.56 -14.83 3.09
N THR A 78 -1.01 -14.80 1.84
CA THR A 78 -1.14 -16.01 1.01
C THR A 78 0.20 -16.62 0.66
N SER A 79 1.22 -15.82 0.45
CA SER A 79 2.59 -16.28 0.24
C SER A 79 3.10 -17.10 1.43
N ILE A 80 2.86 -16.63 2.65
CA ILE A 80 3.28 -17.28 3.89
C ILE A 80 2.45 -18.56 4.16
N LEU A 81 1.13 -18.44 4.08
CA LEU A 81 0.24 -19.53 4.50
C LEU A 81 0.04 -20.61 3.42
N LEU A 82 -0.10 -20.19 2.16
CA LEU A 82 -0.47 -21.07 1.05
C LEU A 82 0.69 -21.34 0.08
N ASN A 83 1.84 -20.71 0.28
CA ASN A 83 2.97 -20.75 -0.66
C ASN A 83 2.58 -20.29 -2.09
N THR A 84 1.60 -19.39 -2.18
CA THR A 84 1.12 -18.87 -3.46
C THR A 84 1.33 -17.37 -3.47
N PRO A 85 2.41 -16.88 -4.13
CA PRO A 85 2.70 -15.44 -4.16
C PRO A 85 1.63 -14.69 -4.96
N GLY A 86 1.05 -13.65 -4.35
CA GLY A 86 0.08 -12.78 -4.99
C GLY A 86 0.73 -11.78 -5.95
N THR A 87 2.00 -11.45 -5.72
CA THR A 87 2.80 -10.53 -6.54
C THR A 87 4.22 -11.04 -6.70
N SER A 88 4.96 -10.52 -7.67
CA SER A 88 6.40 -10.85 -7.83
C SER A 88 7.23 -10.48 -6.60
N ALA A 89 6.88 -9.39 -5.93
CA ALA A 89 7.56 -8.95 -4.70
C ALA A 89 7.39 -9.94 -3.55
N SER A 90 6.27 -10.67 -3.49
CA SER A 90 5.98 -11.63 -2.43
C SER A 90 6.57 -13.04 -2.64
N MET A 91 7.28 -13.27 -3.75
CA MET A 91 7.94 -14.56 -4.02
C MET A 91 8.97 -14.92 -2.95
N ILE A 92 9.82 -13.97 -2.53
CA ILE A 92 10.82 -14.20 -1.49
C ILE A 92 10.14 -14.47 -0.14
N THR A 93 9.04 -13.75 0.13
CA THR A 93 8.20 -13.98 1.32
C THR A 93 7.62 -15.39 1.34
N ALA A 94 7.23 -15.94 0.18
CA ALA A 94 6.76 -17.31 0.06
C ALA A 94 7.86 -18.33 0.42
N MET A 95 9.09 -18.11 -0.07
CA MET A 95 10.20 -19.03 0.14
C MET A 95 10.56 -19.23 1.61
N GLU A 96 10.70 -18.16 2.36
CA GLU A 96 11.10 -18.23 3.77
C GLU A 96 9.90 -18.24 4.74
N GLY A 97 8.88 -17.42 4.46
CA GLY A 97 7.70 -17.32 5.31
C GLY A 97 6.89 -18.61 5.35
N ASN A 98 6.76 -19.32 4.23
CA ASN A 98 6.07 -20.61 4.20
C ASN A 98 6.83 -21.70 4.94
N LYS A 99 8.16 -21.71 4.92
CA LYS A 99 8.97 -22.62 5.74
C LYS A 99 8.72 -22.37 7.23
N MET A 100 8.67 -21.12 7.65
CA MET A 100 8.32 -20.76 9.02
C MET A 100 6.90 -21.20 9.37
N ALA A 101 5.94 -21.02 8.48
CA ALA A 101 4.56 -21.44 8.69
C ALA A 101 4.46 -22.96 8.87
N LYS A 102 5.13 -23.75 8.02
CA LYS A 102 5.19 -25.21 8.11
C LYS A 102 5.88 -25.71 9.37
N SER A 103 6.80 -24.94 9.95
CA SER A 103 7.44 -25.27 11.23
C SER A 103 6.59 -24.87 12.46
N GLY A 104 5.30 -24.53 12.27
CA GLY A 104 4.38 -24.13 13.34
C GLY A 104 4.50 -22.66 13.78
N ARG A 105 5.31 -21.84 13.10
CA ARG A 105 5.54 -20.43 13.44
C ARG A 105 4.89 -19.45 12.47
N ALA A 106 3.72 -19.79 11.95
CA ALA A 106 2.96 -18.97 11.00
C ALA A 106 2.67 -17.55 11.55
N GLY A 107 2.25 -17.46 12.82
CA GLY A 107 1.98 -16.18 13.46
C GLY A 107 3.22 -15.27 13.53
N ALA A 108 4.40 -15.84 13.83
CA ALA A 108 5.65 -15.09 13.84
C ALA A 108 6.01 -14.59 12.43
N ALA A 109 5.84 -15.42 11.40
CA ALA A 109 6.09 -15.03 10.02
C ALA A 109 5.17 -13.87 9.56
N LEU A 110 3.88 -13.95 9.88
CA LEU A 110 2.91 -12.88 9.58
C LEU A 110 3.22 -11.59 10.33
N ALA A 111 3.56 -11.69 11.61
CA ALA A 111 3.92 -10.51 12.41
C ALA A 111 5.20 -9.85 11.89
N THR A 112 6.22 -10.63 11.54
CA THR A 112 7.46 -10.12 10.95
C THR A 112 7.20 -9.43 9.62
N SER A 113 6.34 -10.00 8.76
CA SER A 113 5.94 -9.40 7.50
C SER A 113 5.20 -8.07 7.73
N ALA A 114 4.28 -8.02 8.70
CA ALA A 114 3.52 -6.80 9.01
C ALA A 114 4.44 -5.68 9.53
N ILE A 115 5.30 -5.99 10.50
CA ILE A 115 6.23 -5.01 11.10
C ILE A 115 7.23 -4.54 10.04
N GLY A 116 7.80 -5.47 9.26
CA GLY A 116 8.74 -5.16 8.19
C GLY A 116 8.10 -4.27 7.12
N SER A 117 6.86 -4.56 6.72
CA SER A 117 6.10 -3.74 5.76
C SER A 117 5.81 -2.34 6.30
N PHE A 118 5.48 -2.22 7.58
CA PHE A 118 5.25 -0.93 8.22
C PHE A 118 6.52 -0.07 8.22
N VAL A 119 7.65 -0.64 8.66
CA VAL A 119 8.94 0.08 8.71
C VAL A 119 9.40 0.46 7.31
N ALA A 120 9.39 -0.49 6.37
CA ALA A 120 9.80 -0.25 4.99
C ALA A 120 8.88 0.77 4.28
N GLY A 121 7.56 0.66 4.47
CA GLY A 121 6.59 1.58 3.91
C GLY A 121 6.75 3.00 4.46
N THR A 122 6.97 3.14 5.76
CA THR A 122 7.25 4.45 6.39
C THR A 122 8.51 5.08 5.83
N PHE A 123 9.60 4.31 5.75
CA PHE A 123 10.85 4.79 5.18
C PHE A 123 10.69 5.18 3.70
N ALA A 124 10.04 4.34 2.90
CA ALA A 124 9.78 4.61 1.49
C ALA A 124 8.94 5.89 1.30
N THR A 125 7.92 6.10 2.13
CA THR A 125 7.10 7.31 2.09
C THR A 125 7.91 8.57 2.38
N ILE A 126 8.79 8.53 3.38
CA ILE A 126 9.70 9.65 3.70
C ILE A 126 10.60 9.95 2.48
N VAL A 127 11.23 8.92 1.91
CA VAL A 127 12.09 9.08 0.74
C VAL A 127 11.33 9.67 -0.44
N VAL A 128 10.15 9.12 -0.77
CA VAL A 128 9.31 9.64 -1.86
C VAL A 128 8.93 11.10 -1.60
N THR A 129 8.53 11.46 -0.39
CA THR A 129 8.14 12.83 -0.06
C THR A 129 9.28 13.83 -0.27
N LEU A 130 10.52 13.44 0.06
CA LEU A 130 11.69 14.29 -0.13
C LEU A 130 12.09 14.42 -1.61
N PHE A 131 11.95 13.35 -2.39
CA PHE A 131 12.38 13.33 -3.79
C PHE A 131 11.28 13.68 -4.79
N ALA A 132 9.99 13.58 -4.39
CA ALA A 132 8.85 13.84 -5.27
C ALA A 132 8.91 15.20 -5.99
N PRO A 133 9.25 16.33 -5.34
CA PRO A 133 9.34 17.61 -6.04
C PRO A 133 10.37 17.60 -7.17
N ILE A 134 11.53 16.98 -6.93
CA ILE A 134 12.61 16.90 -7.92
C ILE A 134 12.18 16.05 -9.11
N VAL A 135 11.57 14.89 -8.84
CA VAL A 135 11.07 13.99 -9.89
C VAL A 135 9.95 14.63 -10.69
N ALA A 136 9.04 15.37 -10.05
CA ALA A 136 7.95 16.06 -10.70
C ALA A 136 8.48 17.15 -11.67
N ASP A 137 9.48 17.93 -11.26
CA ASP A 137 10.10 18.95 -12.11
C ASP A 137 10.74 18.35 -13.37
N TYR A 138 11.37 17.18 -13.24
CA TYR A 138 11.92 16.47 -14.40
C TYR A 138 10.84 15.85 -15.28
N ALA A 139 9.80 15.26 -14.67
CA ALA A 139 8.72 14.62 -15.41
C ALA A 139 7.95 15.63 -16.29
N VAL A 140 7.69 16.83 -15.75
CA VAL A 140 7.04 17.91 -16.51
C VAL A 140 7.89 18.38 -17.70
N LYS A 141 9.21 18.35 -17.58
CA LYS A 141 10.15 18.74 -18.67
C LYS A 141 10.21 17.70 -19.78
N LEU A 142 9.87 16.45 -19.53
CA LEU A 142 9.85 15.39 -20.54
C LEU A 142 8.68 15.54 -21.54
N GLY A 143 7.68 16.37 -21.22
CA GLY A 143 6.53 16.62 -22.10
C GLY A 143 5.59 15.40 -22.27
N PRO A 144 4.45 15.59 -22.93
CA PRO A 144 3.62 14.47 -23.34
C PRO A 144 4.36 13.67 -24.44
N PRO A 145 4.20 12.34 -24.49
CA PRO A 145 4.74 11.55 -25.59
C PRO A 145 4.05 12.00 -26.89
N GLU A 146 4.86 12.48 -27.85
CA GLU A 146 4.41 12.79 -29.20
C GLU A 146 4.08 11.52 -29.98
#